data_f022930598c0748176b89918765b9d7d
#
_entry.id   f022930598c0748176b89918765b9d7d
#
_cell.length_a   1.000
_cell.length_b   1.000
_cell.length_c   1.000
_cell.angle_alpha   90.00
_cell.angle_beta   90.00
_cell.angle_gamma   90.00
#
_symmetry.space_group_name_H-M   'P 1'
#
loop_
_entity.id
_entity.type
_entity.pdbx_description
1 polymer ?
#
loop_
_entity_poly.entity_id
_entity_poly.type
_entity_poly.pdbx_seq_one_letter_code
_entity_poly.pdbx_strand_id
1 'polypeptide(L)' 'MSRKRPLWYVVDDGGVYNVFSSDDFDEDGRYSVNPEYTLDDFDIIGKYTTEDAAWNEAERLNRLHERDMR' A
#
# COMPACT_ATOMS: atom_id res chain seq x y z
N MET A 1 18.54 20.18 -2.60
CA MET A 1 17.74 19.26 -1.82
C MET A 1 17.29 18.08 -2.66
N SER A 2 17.68 16.91 -2.27
CA SER A 2 17.33 15.74 -3.05
C SER A 2 15.89 15.32 -2.77
N ARG A 3 15.15 15.03 -3.84
CA ARG A 3 13.82 14.46 -3.70
C ARG A 3 13.94 12.96 -3.67
N LYS A 4 13.48 12.38 -2.59
CA LYS A 4 13.38 10.94 -2.53
C LYS A 4 12.16 10.51 -3.32
N ARG A 5 12.30 9.47 -4.12
CA ARG A 5 11.16 8.89 -4.78
C ARG A 5 10.27 8.24 -3.74
N PRO A 6 8.95 8.36 -3.87
CA PRO A 6 8.06 7.70 -2.93
C PRO A 6 8.17 6.19 -3.05
N LEU A 7 7.96 5.52 -1.94
CA LEU A 7 7.76 4.09 -1.96
C LEU A 7 6.27 3.81 -2.18
N TRP A 8 6.00 2.65 -2.73
CA TRP A 8 4.63 2.23 -3.00
C TRP A 8 4.36 0.99 -2.15
N TYR A 9 3.34 1.08 -1.32
CA TYR A 9 3.00 0.03 -0.37
C TYR A 9 1.84 -0.79 -0.89
N VAL A 10 1.97 -2.12 -0.83
CA VAL A 10 0.84 -3.01 -1.02
C VAL A 10 0.31 -3.35 0.35
N VAL A 11 -0.96 -3.06 0.59
CA VAL A 11 -1.58 -3.28 1.90
C VAL A 11 -2.79 -4.20 1.76
N ASP A 12 -3.00 -5.01 2.80
CA ASP A 12 -4.18 -5.86 2.92
C ASP A 12 -5.26 -5.05 3.64
N ASP A 13 -6.31 -4.71 2.91
CA ASP A 13 -7.40 -3.89 3.42
C ASP A 13 -8.68 -4.73 3.44
N GLY A 14 -8.82 -5.53 4.48
CA GLY A 14 -10.04 -6.32 4.67
C GLY A 14 -10.27 -7.40 3.62
N GLY A 15 -9.22 -8.01 3.12
CA GLY A 15 -9.31 -9.05 2.11
C GLY A 15 -9.11 -8.58 0.69
N VAL A 16 -8.91 -7.28 0.51
CA VAL A 16 -8.59 -6.67 -0.79
C VAL A 16 -7.22 -6.03 -0.67
N TYR A 17 -6.40 -6.15 -1.70
CA TYR A 17 -5.07 -5.56 -1.69
C TYR A 17 -5.10 -4.24 -2.45
N ASN A 18 -4.62 -3.21 -1.79
CA ASN A 18 -4.55 -1.86 -2.35
C ASN A 18 -3.11 -1.35 -2.36
N VAL A 19 -2.90 -0.28 -3.13
CA VAL A 19 -1.58 0.35 -3.23
C VAL A 19 -1.70 1.77 -2.69
N PHE A 20 -0.79 2.12 -1.79
CA PHE A 20 -0.66 3.47 -1.28
C PHE A 20 0.75 3.97 -1.52
N SER A 21 0.87 5.27 -1.78
CA SER A 21 2.17 5.92 -1.88
C SER A 21 2.64 6.38 -0.50
N SER A 22 3.95 6.37 -0.29
CA SER A 22 4.50 6.94 0.94
C SER A 22 4.19 8.43 1.06
N ASP A 23 3.91 9.11 -0.05
CA ASP A 23 3.52 10.52 -0.04
C ASP A 23 2.11 10.73 0.51
N ASP A 24 1.32 9.67 0.61
CA ASP A 24 0.00 9.75 1.23
C ASP A 24 0.06 9.84 2.75
N PHE A 25 1.26 9.67 3.32
CA PHE A 25 1.48 9.75 4.76
C PHE A 25 2.40 10.91 5.07
N ASP A 26 2.16 11.57 6.19
CA ASP A 26 3.00 12.69 6.61
C ASP A 26 4.24 12.18 7.37
N GLU A 27 5.02 13.12 7.90
CA GLU A 27 6.26 12.80 8.60
C GLU A 27 6.03 11.93 9.84
N ASP A 28 4.86 12.05 10.44
CA ASP A 28 4.49 11.27 11.62
C ASP A 28 3.90 9.91 11.26
N GLY A 29 3.78 9.63 9.98
CA GLY A 29 3.19 8.38 9.50
C GLY A 29 1.68 8.38 9.49
N ARG A 30 1.06 9.56 9.55
CA ARG A 30 -0.39 9.69 9.50
C ARG A 30 -0.87 9.80 8.08
N TYR A 31 -1.98 9.16 7.81
CA TYR A 31 -2.58 9.20 6.48
C TYR A 31 -3.15 10.58 6.20
N SER A 32 -2.73 11.20 5.10
CA SER A 32 -3.09 12.58 4.79
C SER A 32 -4.58 12.80 4.60
N VAL A 33 -5.26 11.82 4.02
CA VAL A 33 -6.70 11.92 3.75
C VAL A 33 -7.50 11.76 5.03
N ASN A 34 -7.02 10.92 5.94
CA ASN A 34 -7.69 10.68 7.21
C ASN A 34 -6.65 10.51 8.31
N PRO A 35 -6.30 11.61 9.01
CA PRO A 35 -5.22 11.57 10.00
C PRO A 35 -5.46 10.67 11.22
N GLU A 36 -6.65 10.13 11.36
CA GLU A 36 -6.92 9.14 12.40
C GLU A 36 -6.18 7.84 12.16
N TYR A 37 -5.81 7.57 10.91
CA TYR A 37 -5.10 6.36 10.55
C TYR A 37 -3.62 6.65 10.42
N THR A 38 -2.81 5.70 10.86
CA THR A 38 -1.35 5.76 10.72
C THR A 38 -0.90 4.56 9.90
N LEU A 39 0.39 4.58 9.53
CA LEU A 39 0.97 3.44 8.82
C LEU A 39 0.78 2.13 9.58
N ASP A 40 0.79 2.18 10.89
CA ASP A 40 0.63 0.99 11.72
C ASP A 40 -0.79 0.40 11.65
N ASP A 41 -1.76 1.20 11.23
CA ASP A 41 -3.13 0.71 11.09
C ASP A 41 -3.34 -0.10 9.81
N PHE A 42 -2.37 -0.08 8.92
CA PHE A 42 -2.44 -0.81 7.66
C PHE A 42 -1.51 -2.01 7.69
N ASP A 43 -1.98 -3.13 7.16
CA ASP A 43 -1.16 -4.34 7.00
C ASP A 43 -0.33 -4.21 5.73
N ILE A 44 0.87 -3.68 5.86
CA ILE A 44 1.77 -3.51 4.73
C ILE A 44 2.48 -4.84 4.47
N ILE A 45 2.21 -5.43 3.32
CA ILE A 45 2.79 -6.73 2.96
C ILE A 45 3.95 -6.61 1.99
N GLY A 46 4.14 -5.45 1.38
CA GLY A 46 5.27 -5.24 0.48
C GLY A 46 5.51 -3.77 0.21
N LYS A 47 6.77 -3.46 -0.11
CA LYS A 47 7.20 -2.12 -0.48
C LYS A 47 7.89 -2.19 -1.82
N TYR A 48 7.56 -1.25 -2.71
CA TYR A 48 8.07 -1.25 -4.07
C TYR A 48 8.55 0.14 -4.44
N THR A 49 9.47 0.20 -5.39
CA THR A 49 10.05 1.47 -5.82
C THR A 49 9.25 2.12 -6.94
N THR A 50 8.34 1.37 -7.56
CA THR A 50 7.49 1.91 -8.63
C THR A 50 6.03 1.54 -8.36
N GLU A 51 5.15 2.39 -8.85
CA GLU A 51 3.72 2.14 -8.74
C GLU A 51 3.31 0.89 -9.52
N ASP A 52 3.87 0.72 -10.70
CA ASP A 52 3.54 -0.44 -11.54
C ASP A 52 3.87 -1.75 -10.85
N ALA A 53 5.03 -1.83 -10.20
CA ALA A 53 5.42 -3.03 -9.49
C ALA A 53 4.46 -3.33 -8.33
N ALA A 54 4.05 -2.30 -7.60
CA ALA A 54 3.12 -2.46 -6.50
C ALA A 54 1.75 -2.93 -7.00
N TRP A 55 1.23 -2.32 -8.05
CA TRP A 55 -0.06 -2.72 -8.61
C TRP A 55 -0.03 -4.13 -9.19
N ASN A 56 1.08 -4.51 -9.83
CA ASN A 56 1.22 -5.87 -10.35
C ASN A 56 1.13 -6.88 -9.23
N GLU A 57 1.77 -6.60 -8.10
CA GLU A 57 1.71 -7.51 -6.96
C GLU A 57 0.32 -7.53 -6.33
N ALA A 58 -0.30 -6.36 -6.17
CA ALA A 58 -1.64 -6.27 -5.60
C ALA A 58 -2.64 -7.04 -6.45
N GLU A 59 -2.57 -6.89 -7.77
CA GLU A 59 -3.45 -7.62 -8.68
C GLU A 59 -3.24 -9.12 -8.60
N ARG A 60 -1.97 -9.54 -8.53
CA ARG A 60 -1.66 -10.96 -8.41
C ARG A 60 -2.24 -11.55 -7.13
N LEU A 61 -2.09 -10.84 -6.03
CA LEU A 61 -2.62 -11.29 -4.75
C LEU A 61 -4.14 -11.32 -4.73
N ASN A 62 -4.78 -10.32 -5.32
CA ASN A 62 -6.23 -10.27 -5.41
C ASN A 62 -6.78 -11.45 -6.21
N ARG A 63 -6.10 -11.82 -7.30
CA ARG A 63 -6.50 -12.99 -8.09
C ARG A 63 -6.36 -14.29 -7.31
N LEU A 64 -5.26 -14.41 -6.57
CA LEU A 64 -5.05 -15.61 -5.75
C LEU A 64 -6.11 -15.71 -4.66
N HIS A 65 -6.44 -14.57 -4.05
CA HIS A 65 -7.46 -14.55 -3.00
C HIS A 65 -8.84 -14.93 -3.55
N GLU A 66 -9.18 -14.45 -4.74
CA GLU A 66 -10.44 -14.79 -5.37
C GLU A 66 -10.54 -16.29 -5.65
N ARG A 67 -9.43 -16.89 -6.08
CA ARG A 67 -9.41 -18.34 -6.36
C ARG A 67 -9.59 -19.15 -5.10
N ASP A 68 -9.02 -18.70 -4.00
CA ASP A 68 -9.12 -19.41 -2.72
C ASP A 68 -10.51 -19.37 -2.12
N MET A 69 -11.32 -18.42 -2.53
CA MET A 69 -12.67 -18.27 -2.03
C MET A 69 -13.70 -19.16 -2.71
N ARG A 70 -13.31 -19.94 -3.66
CA ARG A 70 -14.21 -20.84 -4.36
C ARG A 70 -14.34 -22.20 -3.68
#